data_5adeeb1c454125d4e03cded38c1ad345
#
_entry.id   5adeeb1c454125d4e03cded38c1ad345
#
_cell.length_a   1.000
_cell.length_b   1.000
_cell.length_c   1.000
_cell.angle_alpha   90.00
_cell.angle_beta   90.00
_cell.angle_gamma   90.00
#
_symmetry.space_group_name_H-M   'P 1'
#
loop_
_entity.id
_entity.type
_entity.pdbx_description
1 polymer ?
#
loop_
_entity_poly.entity_id
_entity_poly.type
_entity_poly.pdbx_seq_one_letter_code
_entity_poly.pdbx_strand_id
1 'polypeptide(L)'
;MRLLQKECGKCLRHPFLWIVCITFGLFQFLSIYTYVGNAGMRKELRQMHVAVTDEETASPEYESAYADYKKTYGGMYDTLDMRKILEQKEKKSGYEPQGAWGMWIVRNYDRLQKRVEQIRKTGEGTYAFYPGSWYKLHSTLYGKLWKKLILQTAVLMILSMLYLMDYERIYKTQDLVLATTTGKKMMEKKMLAGALCGLFYAGLLTVFTLLVFFAAVPFQNLWHVPVAACMVAEPRLQMMYPFVTFWRLEQWRYLLLALVVLVGLLGIIAAVTAAVQLFLQNSYFSFAVLGLLFMGAYLLGYVQMGNVWDLIREFFNPTVLYATSGGWFMENDLCLSFAGNEFAVLFCSGTAAVCLMAVGKRRYHRLEV
;
A
#
# COMPACT_ATOMS: atom_id res chain seq x y z
N MET A 1 -30.47 10.64 -5.59
CA MET A 1 -29.90 10.80 -4.25
C MET A 1 -30.60 9.90 -3.22
N ARG A 2 -31.92 9.97 -3.03
CA ARG A 2 -32.65 9.16 -2.01
C ARG A 2 -32.44 7.64 -2.08
N LEU A 3 -32.33 7.05 -3.30
CA LEU A 3 -32.10 5.61 -3.47
C LEU A 3 -30.69 5.20 -2.96
N LEU A 4 -29.66 5.96 -3.32
CA LEU A 4 -28.29 5.68 -2.86
C LEU A 4 -28.19 5.73 -1.32
N GLN A 5 -28.83 6.72 -0.68
CA GLN A 5 -28.87 6.82 0.78
C GLN A 5 -29.56 5.61 1.44
N LYS A 6 -30.65 5.11 0.83
CA LYS A 6 -31.33 3.90 1.31
C LYS A 6 -30.43 2.67 1.20
N GLU A 7 -29.73 2.50 0.07
CA GLU A 7 -28.79 1.38 -0.12
C GLU A 7 -27.60 1.45 0.86
N CYS A 8 -26.98 2.62 1.03
CA CYS A 8 -25.94 2.81 2.05
C CYS A 8 -26.50 2.49 3.47
N GLY A 9 -27.72 2.92 3.76
CA GLY A 9 -28.36 2.63 5.04
C GLY A 9 -28.54 1.13 5.34
N LYS A 10 -28.81 0.30 4.33
CA LYS A 10 -28.84 -1.17 4.48
C LYS A 10 -27.49 -1.72 4.92
N CYS A 11 -26.41 -1.27 4.28
CA CYS A 11 -25.06 -1.72 4.57
C CYS A 11 -24.58 -1.25 5.97
N LEU A 12 -24.77 0.03 6.28
CA LEU A 12 -24.29 0.62 7.54
C LEU A 12 -25.07 0.10 8.78
N ARG A 13 -26.30 -0.38 8.61
CA ARG A 13 -27.08 -1.00 9.69
C ARG A 13 -26.81 -2.49 9.86
N HIS A 14 -26.03 -3.10 8.97
CA HIS A 14 -25.79 -4.54 9.03
C HIS A 14 -24.74 -4.88 10.11
N PRO A 15 -25.12 -5.64 11.17
CA PRO A 15 -24.24 -5.86 12.32
C PRO A 15 -22.99 -6.65 11.97
N PHE A 16 -23.05 -7.56 11.01
CA PHE A 16 -21.90 -8.38 10.59
C PHE A 16 -20.71 -7.54 10.12
N LEU A 17 -20.95 -6.50 9.31
CA LEU A 17 -19.85 -5.64 8.82
C LEU A 17 -19.19 -4.86 9.96
N TRP A 18 -19.96 -4.44 10.95
CA TRP A 18 -19.41 -3.81 12.16
C TRP A 18 -18.59 -4.79 12.99
N ILE A 19 -19.07 -6.04 13.18
CA ILE A 19 -18.33 -7.08 13.89
C ILE A 19 -17.00 -7.32 13.21
N VAL A 20 -16.97 -7.48 11.88
CA VAL A 20 -15.71 -7.67 11.12
C VAL A 20 -14.78 -6.46 11.26
N CYS A 21 -15.31 -5.24 11.15
CA CYS A 21 -14.53 -4.00 11.29
C CYS A 21 -13.91 -3.87 12.69
N ILE A 22 -14.68 -4.14 13.74
CA ILE A 22 -14.23 -4.12 15.14
C ILE A 22 -13.15 -5.21 15.36
N THR A 23 -13.39 -6.42 14.86
CA THR A 23 -12.42 -7.53 14.96
C THR A 23 -11.09 -7.16 14.30
N PHE A 24 -11.13 -6.53 13.12
CA PHE A 24 -9.93 -6.05 12.46
C PHE A 24 -9.26 -4.90 13.23
N GLY A 25 -10.04 -4.01 13.83
CA GLY A 25 -9.52 -2.96 14.71
C GLY A 25 -8.77 -3.54 15.93
N LEU A 26 -9.37 -4.53 16.59
CA LEU A 26 -8.73 -5.24 17.70
C LEU A 26 -7.43 -5.94 17.25
N PHE A 27 -7.44 -6.55 16.07
CA PHE A 27 -6.25 -7.19 15.52
C PHE A 27 -5.14 -6.17 15.22
N GLN A 28 -5.48 -4.98 14.68
CA GLN A 28 -4.52 -3.89 14.49
C GLN A 28 -3.97 -3.39 15.82
N PHE A 29 -4.84 -3.17 16.81
CA PHE A 29 -4.43 -2.78 18.16
C PHE A 29 -3.43 -3.76 18.77
N LEU A 30 -3.73 -5.06 18.76
CA LEU A 30 -2.84 -6.11 19.25
C LEU A 30 -1.52 -6.15 18.47
N SER A 31 -1.58 -5.95 17.15
CA SER A 31 -0.38 -5.88 16.32
C SER A 31 0.51 -4.70 16.70
N ILE A 32 -0.05 -3.51 16.88
CA ILE A 32 0.67 -2.32 17.33
C ILE A 32 1.27 -2.57 18.72
N TYR A 33 0.47 -3.09 19.65
CA TYR A 33 0.94 -3.42 21.00
C TYR A 33 2.13 -4.40 20.97
N THR A 34 2.07 -5.42 20.11
CA THR A 34 3.15 -6.42 19.98
C THR A 34 4.42 -5.79 19.39
N TYR A 35 4.30 -4.93 18.39
CA TYR A 35 5.46 -4.33 17.71
C TYR A 35 6.09 -3.18 18.49
N VAL A 36 5.27 -2.33 19.09
CA VAL A 36 5.72 -1.12 19.82
C VAL A 36 5.86 -1.40 21.32
N GLY A 37 5.08 -2.34 21.86
CA GLY A 37 5.05 -2.68 23.28
C GLY A 37 6.26 -3.48 23.78
N ASN A 38 7.15 -3.95 22.91
CA ASN A 38 8.37 -4.66 23.29
C ASN A 38 9.30 -3.74 24.10
N ALA A 39 9.88 -4.27 25.18
CA ALA A 39 10.75 -3.51 26.11
C ALA A 39 11.93 -2.84 25.39
N GLY A 40 12.53 -3.51 24.39
CA GLY A 40 13.61 -2.93 23.58
C GLY A 40 13.14 -1.73 22.77
N MET A 41 12.01 -1.86 22.06
CA MET A 41 11.44 -0.77 21.27
C MET A 41 10.99 0.41 22.17
N ARG A 42 10.41 0.15 23.34
CA ARG A 42 10.04 1.21 24.31
C ARG A 42 11.26 1.97 24.80
N LYS A 43 12.39 1.29 25.06
CA LYS A 43 13.63 1.96 25.44
C LYS A 43 14.14 2.86 24.30
N GLU A 44 14.18 2.33 23.07
CA GLU A 44 14.57 3.09 21.88
C GLU A 44 13.67 4.31 21.64
N LEU A 45 12.34 4.15 21.77
CA LEU A 45 11.38 5.25 21.62
C LEU A 45 11.54 6.33 22.68
N ARG A 46 11.82 5.97 23.93
CA ARG A 46 12.10 6.95 25.00
C ARG A 46 13.37 7.73 24.70
N GLN A 47 14.45 7.07 24.30
CA GLN A 47 15.70 7.70 23.93
C GLN A 47 15.52 8.65 22.75
N MET A 48 14.73 8.25 21.75
CA MET A 48 14.38 9.05 20.59
C MET A 48 13.55 10.29 20.97
N HIS A 49 12.61 10.16 21.90
CA HIS A 49 11.81 11.28 22.38
C HIS A 49 12.68 12.33 23.06
N VAL A 50 13.60 11.93 23.93
CA VAL A 50 14.58 12.83 24.59
C VAL A 50 15.46 13.51 23.55
N ALA A 51 15.97 12.79 22.56
CA ALA A 51 16.84 13.34 21.53
C ALA A 51 16.17 14.39 20.62
N VAL A 52 14.85 14.29 20.44
CA VAL A 52 14.07 15.17 19.55
C VAL A 52 13.50 16.37 20.30
N THR A 53 13.29 16.27 21.61
CA THR A 53 12.70 17.35 22.43
C THR A 53 13.72 18.29 23.07
N ASP A 54 14.94 17.81 23.32
CA ASP A 54 15.97 18.57 24.05
C ASP A 54 17.32 18.51 23.33
N GLU A 55 17.51 19.40 22.35
CA GLU A 55 18.85 19.57 21.72
C GLU A 55 19.93 19.98 22.75
N GLU A 56 19.54 20.58 23.87
CA GLU A 56 20.46 21.06 24.94
C GLU A 56 20.82 19.98 25.97
N THR A 57 20.09 18.86 26.05
CA THR A 57 20.32 17.81 27.07
C THR A 57 20.54 16.44 26.50
N ALA A 58 21.20 16.36 25.34
CA ALA A 58 21.63 15.07 24.79
C ALA A 58 22.49 14.34 25.83
N SER A 59 22.04 13.15 26.27
CA SER A 59 22.84 12.36 27.21
C SER A 59 24.17 11.98 26.56
N PRO A 60 25.26 11.87 27.33
CA PRO A 60 26.55 11.43 26.78
C PRO A 60 26.47 10.10 26.02
N GLU A 61 25.53 9.23 26.40
CA GLU A 61 25.21 7.97 25.71
C GLU A 61 24.61 8.22 24.32
N TYR A 62 23.78 9.27 24.17
CA TYR A 62 23.21 9.66 22.88
C TYR A 62 24.28 10.22 21.95
N GLU A 63 25.14 11.12 22.43
CA GLU A 63 26.21 11.70 21.62
C GLU A 63 27.20 10.63 21.14
N SER A 64 27.56 9.68 22.01
CA SER A 64 28.39 8.54 21.64
C SER A 64 27.70 7.67 20.57
N ALA A 65 26.43 7.30 20.76
CA ALA A 65 25.67 6.51 19.79
C ALA A 65 25.47 7.24 18.47
N TYR A 66 25.29 8.56 18.49
CA TYR A 66 25.17 9.39 17.29
C TYR A 66 26.52 9.51 16.55
N ALA A 67 27.62 9.66 17.27
CA ALA A 67 28.96 9.68 16.69
C ALA A 67 29.30 8.35 15.99
N ASP A 68 28.99 7.22 16.63
CA ASP A 68 29.16 5.87 16.06
C ASP A 68 28.26 5.67 14.83
N TYR A 69 27.03 6.14 14.88
CA TYR A 69 26.11 6.12 13.74
C TYR A 69 26.64 6.93 12.58
N LYS A 70 27.05 8.17 12.83
CA LYS A 70 27.60 9.05 11.80
C LYS A 70 28.87 8.47 11.16
N LYS A 71 29.72 7.80 11.95
CA LYS A 71 30.89 7.11 11.47
C LYS A 71 30.55 5.91 10.60
N THR A 72 29.51 5.16 10.95
CA THR A 72 29.13 3.92 10.27
C THR A 72 28.27 4.17 9.03
N TYR A 73 27.36 5.12 9.08
CA TYR A 73 26.31 5.34 8.07
C TYR A 73 26.34 6.71 7.40
N GLY A 74 27.06 7.68 7.96
CA GLY A 74 27.06 9.08 7.48
C GLY A 74 27.57 9.28 6.07
N GLY A 75 28.35 8.34 5.53
CA GLY A 75 28.87 8.35 4.16
C GLY A 75 28.18 7.38 3.20
N MET A 76 27.10 6.73 3.58
CA MET A 76 26.47 5.70 2.75
C MET A 76 26.01 6.20 1.38
N TYR A 77 25.43 7.40 1.33
CA TYR A 77 25.07 8.01 0.04
C TYR A 77 26.27 8.52 -0.74
N ASP A 78 27.44 8.75 -0.08
CA ASP A 78 28.64 9.28 -0.74
C ASP A 78 29.33 8.24 -1.62
N THR A 79 29.23 6.97 -1.24
CA THR A 79 29.81 5.84 -1.97
C THR A 79 28.82 5.14 -2.90
N LEU A 80 27.55 5.57 -2.90
CA LEU A 80 26.47 4.91 -3.62
C LEU A 80 26.57 5.20 -5.14
N ASP A 81 26.71 4.13 -5.93
CA ASP A 81 26.73 4.14 -7.38
C ASP A 81 25.59 3.28 -7.91
N MET A 82 24.56 3.94 -8.44
CA MET A 82 23.34 3.28 -8.90
C MET A 82 23.58 2.41 -10.16
N ARG A 83 24.60 2.69 -10.96
CA ARG A 83 24.95 1.83 -12.09
C ARG A 83 25.55 0.50 -11.64
N LYS A 84 26.45 0.53 -10.65
CA LYS A 84 26.99 -0.71 -10.05
C LYS A 84 25.89 -1.56 -9.42
N ILE A 85 24.89 -0.92 -8.82
CA ILE A 85 23.73 -1.63 -8.28
C ILE A 85 22.93 -2.30 -9.40
N LEU A 86 22.71 -1.62 -10.52
CA LEU A 86 22.05 -2.21 -11.68
C LEU A 86 22.82 -3.44 -12.19
N GLU A 87 24.13 -3.32 -12.41
CA GLU A 87 24.98 -4.44 -12.82
C GLU A 87 24.93 -5.62 -11.84
N GLN A 88 24.88 -5.35 -10.54
CA GLN A 88 24.74 -6.41 -9.52
C GLN A 88 23.37 -7.10 -9.59
N LYS A 89 22.30 -6.34 -9.85
CA LYS A 89 20.95 -6.89 -10.05
C LYS A 89 20.88 -7.73 -11.31
N GLU A 90 21.45 -7.27 -12.41
CA GLU A 90 21.54 -8.01 -13.66
C GLU A 90 22.29 -9.34 -13.49
N LYS A 91 23.46 -9.30 -12.85
CA LYS A 91 24.21 -10.53 -12.52
C LYS A 91 23.45 -11.49 -11.63
N LYS A 92 22.71 -10.98 -10.65
CA LYS A 92 21.95 -11.81 -9.70
C LYS A 92 20.69 -12.42 -10.34
N SER A 93 20.01 -11.67 -11.21
CA SER A 93 18.79 -12.13 -11.90
C SER A 93 19.10 -12.97 -13.14
N GLY A 94 20.34 -12.94 -13.65
CA GLY A 94 20.71 -13.55 -14.93
C GLY A 94 20.04 -12.88 -16.14
N TYR A 95 19.47 -11.69 -15.94
CA TYR A 95 18.72 -10.95 -16.95
C TYR A 95 19.40 -9.64 -17.31
N GLU A 96 19.84 -9.53 -18.56
CA GLU A 96 20.34 -8.30 -19.15
C GLU A 96 19.25 -7.69 -20.05
N PRO A 97 18.65 -6.56 -19.62
CA PRO A 97 17.64 -5.89 -20.44
C PRO A 97 18.25 -5.39 -21.76
N GLN A 98 17.71 -5.82 -22.89
CA GLN A 98 18.18 -5.47 -24.22
C GLN A 98 17.25 -4.49 -24.94
N GLY A 99 17.77 -3.81 -25.98
CA GLY A 99 16.99 -2.93 -26.84
C GLY A 99 16.47 -1.66 -26.14
N ALA A 100 15.32 -1.18 -26.58
CA ALA A 100 14.69 0.05 -26.06
C ALA A 100 14.34 -0.06 -24.55
N TRP A 101 14.02 -1.26 -24.10
CA TRP A 101 13.73 -1.56 -22.70
C TRP A 101 14.97 -1.42 -21.82
N GLY A 102 16.09 -1.98 -22.23
CA GLY A 102 17.37 -1.82 -21.52
C GLY A 102 17.78 -0.36 -21.41
N MET A 103 17.68 0.40 -22.50
CA MET A 103 17.95 1.85 -22.48
C MET A 103 17.04 2.60 -21.51
N TRP A 104 15.76 2.20 -21.38
CA TRP A 104 14.84 2.83 -20.44
C TRP A 104 15.23 2.54 -19.00
N ILE A 105 15.61 1.31 -18.66
CA ILE A 105 16.09 0.94 -17.31
C ILE A 105 17.33 1.75 -16.96
N VAL A 106 18.35 1.77 -17.84
CA VAL A 106 19.58 2.53 -17.63
C VAL A 106 19.27 4.01 -17.36
N ARG A 107 18.38 4.64 -18.14
CA ARG A 107 17.95 6.03 -17.91
C ARG A 107 17.31 6.24 -16.55
N ASN A 108 16.54 5.27 -16.05
CA ASN A 108 15.94 5.36 -14.71
C ASN A 108 17.01 5.30 -13.62
N TYR A 109 18.01 4.43 -13.77
CA TYR A 109 19.12 4.37 -12.82
C TYR A 109 20.01 5.61 -12.90
N ASP A 110 20.18 6.23 -14.06
CA ASP A 110 20.84 7.55 -14.19
C ASP A 110 20.05 8.67 -13.48
N ARG A 111 18.72 8.63 -13.51
CA ARG A 111 17.87 9.54 -12.72
C ARG A 111 18.01 9.29 -11.22
N LEU A 112 18.06 8.04 -10.80
CA LEU A 112 18.33 7.69 -9.41
C LEU A 112 19.71 8.15 -8.96
N GLN A 113 20.73 8.05 -9.81
CA GLN A 113 22.07 8.58 -9.51
C GLN A 113 22.05 10.09 -9.28
N LYS A 114 21.34 10.85 -10.12
CA LYS A 114 21.11 12.28 -9.90
C LYS A 114 20.39 12.57 -8.59
N ARG A 115 19.44 11.70 -8.21
CA ARG A 115 18.75 11.81 -6.92
C ARG A 115 19.68 11.56 -5.75
N VAL A 116 20.55 10.57 -5.82
CA VAL A 116 21.61 10.31 -4.82
C VAL A 116 22.51 11.54 -4.65
N GLU A 117 22.93 12.16 -5.75
CA GLU A 117 23.72 13.41 -5.71
C GLU A 117 22.94 14.57 -5.07
N GLN A 118 21.62 14.67 -5.29
CA GLN A 118 20.77 15.65 -4.60
C GLN A 118 20.70 15.36 -3.11
N ILE A 119 20.47 14.10 -2.70
CA ILE A 119 20.45 13.70 -1.28
C ILE A 119 21.76 14.09 -0.60
N ARG A 120 22.89 13.85 -1.27
CA ARG A 120 24.23 14.23 -0.81
C ARG A 120 24.36 15.74 -0.64
N LYS A 121 23.99 16.52 -1.67
CA LYS A 121 24.10 18.00 -1.66
C LYS A 121 23.18 18.66 -0.62
N THR A 122 21.99 18.11 -0.41
CA THR A 122 21.01 18.67 0.53
C THR A 122 21.17 18.18 1.96
N GLY A 123 22.05 17.21 2.20
CA GLY A 123 22.24 16.61 3.52
C GLY A 123 21.02 15.82 4.02
N GLU A 124 20.09 15.44 3.13
CA GLU A 124 18.90 14.68 3.53
C GLU A 124 19.22 13.37 4.26
N GLY A 125 20.33 12.72 3.91
CA GLY A 125 20.79 11.48 4.56
C GLY A 125 21.47 11.68 5.91
N THR A 126 21.82 12.92 6.27
CA THR A 126 22.54 13.26 7.51
C THR A 126 21.65 13.97 8.53
N TYR A 127 20.34 13.97 8.31
CA TYR A 127 19.39 14.55 9.26
C TYR A 127 19.57 13.90 10.64
N ALA A 128 19.83 14.74 11.67
CA ALA A 128 20.20 14.26 12.99
C ALA A 128 19.02 13.60 13.70
N PHE A 129 19.13 12.31 14.01
CA PHE A 129 18.28 11.60 14.93
C PHE A 129 18.83 10.20 15.24
N TYR A 130 18.17 9.52 16.17
CA TYR A 130 18.67 8.29 16.74
C TYR A 130 18.80 7.17 15.71
N PRO A 131 19.95 6.51 15.62
CA PRO A 131 20.23 5.50 14.61
C PRO A 131 19.33 4.25 14.73
N GLY A 132 18.86 3.74 13.60
CA GLY A 132 18.14 2.46 13.51
C GLY A 132 16.66 2.49 13.86
N SER A 133 16.24 3.30 14.81
CA SER A 133 14.86 3.32 15.31
C SER A 133 13.87 3.86 14.28
N TRP A 134 14.29 4.79 13.45
CA TRP A 134 13.49 5.36 12.37
C TRP A 134 13.11 4.37 11.30
N TYR A 135 14.08 3.63 10.78
CA TYR A 135 13.80 2.58 9.84
C TYR A 135 12.85 1.55 10.43
N LYS A 136 13.06 1.16 11.69
CA LYS A 136 12.16 0.24 12.41
C LYS A 136 10.75 0.79 12.50
N LEU A 137 10.56 2.09 12.75
CA LEU A 137 9.24 2.71 12.77
C LEU A 137 8.59 2.74 11.39
N HIS A 138 9.34 3.17 10.38
CA HIS A 138 8.88 3.15 8.99
C HIS A 138 8.52 1.72 8.55
N SER A 139 9.40 0.76 8.77
CA SER A 139 9.20 -0.66 8.45
C SER A 139 8.02 -1.26 9.23
N THR A 140 7.81 -0.86 10.50
CA THR A 140 6.66 -1.32 11.29
C THR A 140 5.36 -0.75 10.75
N LEU A 141 5.30 0.55 10.49
CA LEU A 141 4.09 1.19 9.97
C LEU A 141 3.78 0.69 8.56
N TYR A 142 4.67 0.91 7.60
CA TYR A 142 4.39 0.67 6.18
C TYR A 142 4.71 -0.75 5.71
N GLY A 143 5.70 -1.41 6.29
CA GLY A 143 6.07 -2.78 5.94
C GLY A 143 5.20 -3.84 6.60
N LYS A 144 4.77 -3.65 7.85
CA LYS A 144 4.04 -4.66 8.63
C LYS A 144 2.58 -4.31 8.86
N LEU A 145 2.28 -3.16 9.47
CA LEU A 145 0.91 -2.76 9.79
C LEU A 145 0.11 -2.41 8.54
N TRP A 146 0.71 -1.69 7.61
CA TRP A 146 0.09 -1.30 6.34
C TRP A 146 -0.30 -2.49 5.47
N LYS A 147 0.55 -3.53 5.40
CA LYS A 147 0.19 -4.78 4.70
C LYS A 147 -1.07 -5.42 5.28
N LYS A 148 -1.15 -5.51 6.60
CA LYS A 148 -2.35 -6.03 7.29
C LYS A 148 -3.56 -5.14 7.02
N LEU A 149 -3.37 -3.82 7.06
CA LEU A 149 -4.41 -2.84 6.80
C LEU A 149 -4.95 -2.95 5.37
N ILE A 150 -4.09 -3.05 4.36
CA ILE A 150 -4.51 -3.24 2.95
C ILE A 150 -5.37 -4.50 2.83
N LEU A 151 -4.94 -5.62 3.40
CA LEU A 151 -5.69 -6.88 3.33
C LEU A 151 -7.05 -6.77 4.02
N GLN A 152 -7.10 -6.21 5.22
CA GLN A 152 -8.32 -6.06 6.01
C GLN A 152 -9.31 -5.10 5.34
N THR A 153 -8.82 -3.97 4.82
CA THR A 153 -9.66 -3.01 4.10
C THR A 153 -10.16 -3.58 2.77
N ALA A 154 -9.35 -4.41 2.09
CA ALA A 154 -9.76 -5.16 0.90
C ALA A 154 -10.93 -6.11 1.22
N VAL A 155 -10.84 -6.88 2.31
CA VAL A 155 -11.92 -7.77 2.76
C VAL A 155 -13.19 -6.98 3.09
N LEU A 156 -13.09 -5.86 3.82
CA LEU A 156 -14.23 -4.99 4.11
C LEU A 156 -14.88 -4.44 2.83
N MET A 157 -14.08 -4.05 1.85
CA MET A 157 -14.56 -3.61 0.54
C MET A 157 -15.32 -4.72 -0.18
N ILE A 158 -14.74 -5.91 -0.28
CA ILE A 158 -15.36 -7.07 -0.94
C ILE A 158 -16.68 -7.43 -0.26
N LEU A 159 -16.69 -7.56 1.07
CA LEU A 159 -17.90 -7.92 1.83
C LEU A 159 -19.01 -6.87 1.67
N SER A 160 -18.67 -5.57 1.72
CA SER A 160 -19.65 -4.49 1.54
C SER A 160 -20.25 -4.51 0.13
N MET A 161 -19.44 -4.75 -0.89
CA MET A 161 -19.87 -4.86 -2.28
C MET A 161 -20.77 -6.07 -2.50
N LEU A 162 -20.33 -7.26 -2.10
CA LEU A 162 -21.07 -8.51 -2.30
C LEU A 162 -22.39 -8.49 -1.54
N TYR A 163 -22.40 -8.00 -0.29
CA TYR A 163 -23.62 -7.89 0.51
C TYR A 163 -24.68 -7.03 -0.17
N LEU A 164 -24.31 -5.84 -0.66
CA LEU A 164 -25.31 -4.96 -1.30
C LEU A 164 -25.73 -5.45 -2.69
N MET A 165 -24.83 -6.01 -3.48
CA MET A 165 -25.17 -6.50 -4.81
C MET A 165 -26.08 -7.73 -4.77
N ASP A 166 -25.98 -8.56 -3.73
CA ASP A 166 -26.78 -9.78 -3.57
C ASP A 166 -27.95 -9.61 -2.55
N TYR A 167 -28.17 -8.41 -2.05
CA TYR A 167 -29.13 -8.13 -0.97
C TYR A 167 -30.52 -8.67 -1.27
N GLU A 168 -31.08 -8.34 -2.45
CA GLU A 168 -32.43 -8.77 -2.81
C GLU A 168 -32.54 -10.27 -3.02
N ARG A 169 -31.47 -10.91 -3.46
CA ARG A 169 -31.42 -12.37 -3.61
C ARG A 169 -31.43 -13.05 -2.26
N ILE A 170 -30.63 -12.54 -1.29
CA ILE A 170 -30.61 -13.05 0.09
C ILE A 170 -32.01 -12.96 0.72
N TYR A 171 -32.72 -11.86 0.47
CA TYR A 171 -34.06 -11.62 1.02
C TYR A 171 -35.20 -12.09 0.09
N LYS A 172 -34.90 -12.81 -1.02
CA LYS A 172 -35.88 -13.34 -1.98
C LYS A 172 -36.82 -12.28 -2.58
N THR A 173 -36.35 -11.06 -2.74
CA THR A 173 -37.09 -9.93 -3.30
C THR A 173 -36.64 -9.53 -4.70
N GLN A 174 -35.75 -10.30 -5.31
CA GLN A 174 -35.12 -9.99 -6.60
C GLN A 174 -36.16 -9.82 -7.72
N ASP A 175 -37.14 -10.75 -7.83
CA ASP A 175 -38.14 -10.73 -8.88
C ASP A 175 -39.03 -9.49 -8.79
N LEU A 176 -39.37 -9.07 -7.56
CA LEU A 176 -40.16 -7.86 -7.33
C LEU A 176 -39.41 -6.59 -7.79
N VAL A 177 -38.10 -6.55 -7.56
CA VAL A 177 -37.26 -5.42 -7.97
C VAL A 177 -37.08 -5.40 -9.47
N LEU A 178 -36.85 -6.54 -10.11
CA LEU A 178 -36.68 -6.66 -11.56
C LEU A 178 -37.96 -6.29 -12.32
N ALA A 179 -39.14 -6.56 -11.74
CA ALA A 179 -40.43 -6.17 -12.30
C ALA A 179 -40.63 -4.64 -12.34
N THR A 180 -39.80 -3.85 -11.64
CA THR A 180 -39.92 -2.40 -11.63
C THR A 180 -39.11 -1.77 -12.78
N THR A 181 -39.59 -0.66 -13.33
CA THR A 181 -38.91 0.10 -14.41
C THR A 181 -37.51 0.61 -14.00
N THR A 182 -37.22 0.62 -12.70
CA THR A 182 -35.93 1.08 -12.13
C THR A 182 -34.98 -0.07 -11.81
N GLY A 183 -35.39 -1.34 -11.94
CA GLY A 183 -34.63 -2.51 -11.51
C GLY A 183 -33.20 -2.55 -12.09
N LYS A 184 -33.08 -2.32 -13.41
CA LYS A 184 -31.75 -2.31 -14.09
C LYS A 184 -30.82 -1.20 -13.58
N LYS A 185 -31.36 -0.01 -13.29
CA LYS A 185 -30.58 1.13 -12.74
C LYS A 185 -30.21 0.92 -11.28
N MET A 186 -30.90 0.03 -10.58
CA MET A 186 -30.69 -0.25 -9.17
C MET A 186 -29.34 -0.94 -8.92
N MET A 187 -28.93 -1.87 -9.80
CA MET A 187 -27.62 -2.55 -9.69
C MET A 187 -26.45 -1.55 -9.69
N GLU A 188 -26.49 -0.53 -10.55
CA GLU A 188 -25.46 0.51 -10.58
C GLU A 188 -25.40 1.30 -9.26
N LYS A 189 -26.56 1.62 -8.69
CA LYS A 189 -26.63 2.32 -7.39
C LYS A 189 -26.13 1.46 -6.25
N LYS A 190 -26.35 0.15 -6.29
CA LYS A 190 -25.82 -0.80 -5.32
C LYS A 190 -24.31 -0.95 -5.40
N MET A 191 -23.76 -1.05 -6.62
CA MET A 191 -22.31 -1.07 -6.83
C MET A 191 -21.67 0.18 -6.22
N LEU A 192 -22.22 1.36 -6.52
CA LEU A 192 -21.72 2.61 -5.96
C LEU A 192 -21.89 2.68 -4.43
N ALA A 193 -23.05 2.27 -3.90
CA ALA A 193 -23.31 2.24 -2.47
C ALA A 193 -22.35 1.26 -1.75
N GLY A 194 -22.12 0.08 -2.33
CA GLY A 194 -21.17 -0.91 -1.80
C GLY A 194 -19.76 -0.38 -1.73
N ALA A 195 -19.30 0.29 -2.79
CA ALA A 195 -17.98 0.92 -2.82
C ALA A 195 -17.85 2.04 -1.77
N LEU A 196 -18.87 2.91 -1.65
CA LEU A 196 -18.88 3.99 -0.64
C LEU A 196 -18.90 3.44 0.80
N CYS A 197 -19.69 2.41 1.08
CA CYS A 197 -19.70 1.77 2.38
C CYS A 197 -18.40 1.05 2.68
N GLY A 198 -17.81 0.36 1.69
CA GLY A 198 -16.50 -0.25 1.81
C GLY A 198 -15.40 0.77 2.13
N LEU A 199 -15.40 1.91 1.43
CA LEU A 199 -14.49 3.03 1.71
C LEU A 199 -14.72 3.62 3.10
N PHE A 200 -15.96 3.71 3.55
CA PHE A 200 -16.27 4.20 4.90
C PHE A 200 -15.68 3.28 5.98
N TYR A 201 -15.91 1.96 5.92
CA TYR A 201 -15.32 1.00 6.87
C TYR A 201 -13.81 0.96 6.79
N ALA A 202 -13.25 0.99 5.57
CA ALA A 202 -11.82 1.06 5.36
C ALA A 202 -11.21 2.34 5.95
N GLY A 203 -11.90 3.48 5.78
CA GLY A 203 -11.51 4.77 6.36
C GLY A 203 -11.51 4.74 7.89
N LEU A 204 -12.57 4.19 8.51
CA LEU A 204 -12.64 4.02 9.97
C LEU A 204 -11.48 3.18 10.49
N LEU A 205 -11.23 2.03 9.87
CA LEU A 205 -10.14 1.14 10.28
C LEU A 205 -8.77 1.79 10.10
N THR A 206 -8.58 2.54 9.00
CA THR A 206 -7.34 3.26 8.73
C THR A 206 -7.10 4.36 9.76
N VAL A 207 -8.10 5.21 10.02
CA VAL A 207 -8.01 6.28 11.02
C VAL A 207 -7.75 5.69 12.41
N PHE A 208 -8.46 4.64 12.80
CA PHE A 208 -8.22 3.95 14.06
C PHE A 208 -6.78 3.44 14.17
N THR A 209 -6.28 2.75 13.14
CA THR A 209 -4.91 2.21 13.11
C THR A 209 -3.87 3.32 13.27
N LEU A 210 -4.03 4.42 12.52
CA LEU A 210 -3.11 5.57 12.58
C LEU A 210 -3.16 6.28 13.94
N LEU A 211 -4.35 6.50 14.49
CA LEU A 211 -4.51 7.11 15.82
C LEU A 211 -3.83 6.28 16.90
N VAL A 212 -4.06 4.95 16.91
CA VAL A 212 -3.42 4.06 17.89
C VAL A 212 -1.90 4.04 17.72
N PHE A 213 -1.41 3.99 16.47
CA PHE A 213 0.01 3.99 16.18
C PHE A 213 0.69 5.29 16.63
N PHE A 214 0.16 6.46 16.25
CA PHE A 214 0.74 7.75 16.63
C PHE A 214 0.54 8.13 18.10
N ALA A 215 -0.45 7.52 18.77
CA ALA A 215 -0.56 7.64 20.23
C ALA A 215 0.51 6.79 20.97
N ALA A 216 0.92 5.67 20.37
CA ALA A 216 1.93 4.77 20.93
C ALA A 216 3.38 5.20 20.61
N VAL A 217 3.57 6.01 19.56
CA VAL A 217 4.88 6.44 19.04
C VAL A 217 4.98 7.97 19.08
N PRO A 218 6.01 8.55 19.70
CA PRO A 218 6.21 10.01 19.68
C PRO A 218 6.64 10.48 18.29
N PHE A 219 5.69 10.88 17.47
CA PHE A 219 5.91 11.24 16.07
C PHE A 219 5.95 12.76 15.81
N GLN A 220 5.82 13.60 16.86
CA GLN A 220 5.56 15.05 16.76
C GLN A 220 6.58 15.79 15.89
N ASN A 221 7.88 15.57 16.09
CA ASN A 221 8.93 16.29 15.36
C ASN A 221 9.39 15.56 14.09
N LEU A 222 8.75 14.44 13.74
CA LEU A 222 9.14 13.55 12.66
C LEU A 222 8.46 13.85 11.32
N TRP A 223 7.39 14.63 11.35
CA TRP A 223 6.56 14.89 10.18
C TRP A 223 7.29 15.55 9.02
N HIS A 224 8.25 16.44 9.31
CA HIS A 224 9.04 17.17 8.33
C HIS A 224 10.38 16.50 7.99
N VAL A 225 10.69 15.38 8.62
CA VAL A 225 11.93 14.66 8.36
C VAL A 225 11.86 13.97 6.99
N PRO A 226 12.92 14.10 6.16
CA PRO A 226 12.98 13.40 4.89
C PRO A 226 12.96 11.87 5.06
N VAL A 227 12.17 11.18 4.25
CA VAL A 227 12.10 9.71 4.27
C VAL A 227 13.45 9.09 3.95
N ALA A 228 14.25 9.71 3.07
CA ALA A 228 15.60 9.27 2.75
C ALA A 228 16.48 9.11 4.01
N ALA A 229 16.31 9.99 5.00
CA ALA A 229 17.05 9.91 6.26
C ALA A 229 16.71 8.65 7.07
N CYS A 230 15.46 8.17 7.01
CA CYS A 230 15.05 6.96 7.69
C CYS A 230 15.70 5.69 7.09
N MET A 231 16.08 5.74 5.81
CA MET A 231 16.53 4.58 5.06
C MET A 231 18.03 4.31 5.20
N VAL A 232 18.79 5.25 5.76
CA VAL A 232 20.24 5.12 5.91
C VAL A 232 20.62 4.07 6.97
N ALA A 233 19.84 3.95 8.01
CA ALA A 233 20.19 3.19 9.22
C ALA A 233 20.13 1.66 9.06
N GLU A 234 19.40 1.15 8.09
CA GLU A 234 19.38 -0.30 7.79
C GLU A 234 19.55 -0.53 6.30
N PRO A 235 20.77 -0.82 5.84
CA PRO A 235 21.00 -1.24 4.47
C PRO A 235 20.23 -2.52 4.18
N ARG A 236 19.79 -2.68 2.95
CA ARG A 236 19.14 -3.92 2.53
C ARG A 236 20.04 -5.10 2.81
N LEU A 237 19.52 -6.09 3.54
CA LEU A 237 20.26 -7.28 3.99
C LEU A 237 21.05 -8.00 2.88
N GLN A 238 20.65 -7.86 1.62
CA GLN A 238 21.28 -8.55 0.51
C GLN A 238 22.25 -7.68 -0.32
N MET A 239 22.14 -6.36 -0.29
CA MET A 239 22.87 -5.46 -1.19
C MET A 239 23.65 -4.35 -0.47
N MET A 240 23.56 -4.25 0.85
CA MET A 240 24.30 -3.30 1.70
C MET A 240 24.24 -1.82 1.26
N TYR A 241 23.12 -1.40 0.65
CA TYR A 241 22.91 0.00 0.29
C TYR A 241 21.53 0.50 0.76
N PRO A 242 21.37 1.80 1.06
CA PRO A 242 20.11 2.36 1.52
C PRO A 242 19.07 2.41 0.40
N PHE A 243 17.79 2.42 0.78
CA PHE A 243 16.73 2.71 -0.16
C PHE A 243 16.85 4.15 -0.68
N VAL A 244 16.75 4.33 -1.99
CA VAL A 244 16.78 5.64 -2.63
C VAL A 244 15.36 6.06 -2.98
N THR A 245 14.91 7.18 -2.38
CA THR A 245 13.61 7.76 -2.71
C THR A 245 13.66 8.48 -4.05
N PHE A 246 12.64 8.33 -4.90
CA PHE A 246 12.60 9.01 -6.20
C PHE A 246 12.44 10.53 -6.07
N TRP A 247 11.77 10.97 -5.01
CA TRP A 247 11.49 12.38 -4.72
C TRP A 247 11.92 12.76 -3.32
N ARG A 248 12.08 14.06 -3.09
CA ARG A 248 12.24 14.60 -1.74
C ARG A 248 10.88 14.52 -1.04
N LEU A 249 10.69 13.45 -0.26
CA LEU A 249 9.47 13.20 0.50
C LEU A 249 9.74 13.40 1.99
N GLU A 250 8.93 14.22 2.63
CA GLU A 250 8.79 14.29 4.07
C GLU A 250 7.80 13.22 4.55
N GLN A 251 7.86 12.81 5.82
CA GLN A 251 7.04 11.72 6.36
C GLN A 251 5.53 11.96 6.16
N TRP A 252 5.05 13.19 6.37
CA TRP A 252 3.63 13.51 6.18
C TRP A 252 3.19 13.40 4.71
N ARG A 253 4.06 13.81 3.76
CA ARG A 253 3.78 13.65 2.32
C ARG A 253 3.76 12.19 1.91
N TYR A 254 4.69 11.41 2.47
CA TYR A 254 4.71 9.97 2.25
C TYR A 254 3.41 9.31 2.74
N LEU A 255 2.94 9.67 3.94
CA LEU A 255 1.67 9.17 4.48
C LEU A 255 0.49 9.52 3.58
N LEU A 256 0.40 10.78 3.11
CA LEU A 256 -0.67 11.18 2.18
C LEU A 256 -0.64 10.38 0.88
N LEU A 257 0.54 10.22 0.27
CA LEU A 257 0.70 9.42 -0.93
C LEU A 257 0.35 7.94 -0.70
N ALA A 258 0.75 7.38 0.44
CA ALA A 258 0.39 6.02 0.81
C ALA A 258 -1.14 5.84 0.99
N LEU A 259 -1.84 6.85 1.52
CA LEU A 259 -3.31 6.86 1.59
C LEU A 259 -3.93 6.93 0.19
N VAL A 260 -3.38 7.72 -0.72
CA VAL A 260 -3.84 7.79 -2.13
C VAL A 260 -3.70 6.42 -2.81
N VAL A 261 -2.55 5.75 -2.62
CA VAL A 261 -2.34 4.39 -3.16
C VAL A 261 -3.34 3.41 -2.55
N LEU A 262 -3.59 3.46 -1.25
CA LEU A 262 -4.58 2.61 -0.58
C LEU A 262 -5.98 2.81 -1.17
N VAL A 263 -6.43 4.05 -1.33
CA VAL A 263 -7.74 4.36 -1.92
C VAL A 263 -7.82 3.87 -3.37
N GLY A 264 -6.75 4.05 -4.16
CA GLY A 264 -6.65 3.54 -5.52
C GLY A 264 -6.78 2.01 -5.59
N LEU A 265 -6.07 1.28 -4.70
CA LEU A 265 -6.18 -0.17 -4.59
C LEU A 265 -7.61 -0.61 -4.23
N LEU A 266 -8.25 0.08 -3.28
CA LEU A 266 -9.64 -0.22 -2.91
C LEU A 266 -10.61 0.03 -4.07
N GLY A 267 -10.37 1.05 -4.91
CA GLY A 267 -11.12 1.29 -6.14
C GLY A 267 -11.01 0.14 -7.13
N ILE A 268 -9.79 -0.39 -7.34
CA ILE A 268 -9.54 -1.56 -8.19
C ILE A 268 -10.28 -2.78 -7.64
N ILE A 269 -10.16 -3.04 -6.34
CA ILE A 269 -10.83 -4.17 -5.67
C ILE A 269 -12.35 -4.07 -5.82
N ALA A 270 -12.93 -2.87 -5.64
CA ALA A 270 -14.35 -2.64 -5.84
C ALA A 270 -14.79 -2.95 -7.28
N ALA A 271 -14.03 -2.49 -8.28
CA ALA A 271 -14.34 -2.74 -9.69
C ALA A 271 -14.23 -4.22 -10.07
N VAL A 272 -13.18 -4.91 -9.59
CA VAL A 272 -13.01 -6.37 -9.81
C VAL A 272 -14.11 -7.16 -9.10
N THR A 273 -14.45 -6.80 -7.85
CA THR A 273 -15.54 -7.44 -7.09
C THR A 273 -16.88 -7.27 -7.82
N ALA A 274 -17.17 -6.06 -8.31
CA ALA A 274 -18.37 -5.81 -9.10
C ALA A 274 -18.39 -6.66 -10.38
N ALA A 275 -17.27 -6.73 -11.10
CA ALA A 275 -17.17 -7.54 -12.31
C ALA A 275 -17.44 -9.03 -12.00
N VAL A 276 -16.74 -9.61 -11.02
CA VAL A 276 -16.90 -11.02 -10.65
C VAL A 276 -18.34 -11.32 -10.22
N GLN A 277 -18.94 -10.45 -9.40
CA GLN A 277 -20.33 -10.63 -8.96
C GLN A 277 -21.35 -10.54 -10.10
N LEU A 278 -21.15 -9.65 -11.07
CA LEU A 278 -22.01 -9.56 -12.27
C LEU A 278 -21.91 -10.80 -13.16
N PHE A 279 -20.75 -11.48 -13.18
CA PHE A 279 -20.59 -12.73 -13.93
C PHE A 279 -21.16 -13.95 -13.24
N LEU A 280 -20.96 -14.06 -11.91
CA LEU A 280 -21.27 -15.27 -11.15
C LEU A 280 -22.62 -15.21 -10.45
N GLN A 281 -23.13 -14.02 -10.16
CA GLN A 281 -24.41 -13.77 -9.50
C GLN A 281 -24.63 -14.58 -8.20
N ASN A 282 -23.55 -14.92 -7.50
CA ASN A 282 -23.56 -15.66 -6.25
C ASN A 282 -22.43 -15.14 -5.35
N SER A 283 -22.79 -14.52 -4.22
CA SER A 283 -21.81 -13.88 -3.34
C SER A 283 -20.81 -14.84 -2.71
N TYR A 284 -21.23 -16.04 -2.34
CA TYR A 284 -20.29 -17.03 -1.76
C TYR A 284 -19.27 -17.49 -2.77
N PHE A 285 -19.74 -17.81 -3.97
CA PHE A 285 -18.85 -18.23 -5.05
C PHE A 285 -17.95 -17.08 -5.53
N SER A 286 -18.50 -15.86 -5.63
CA SER A 286 -17.73 -14.67 -5.97
C SER A 286 -16.63 -14.39 -4.95
N PHE A 287 -16.91 -14.53 -3.65
CA PHE A 287 -15.92 -14.37 -2.60
C PHE A 287 -14.77 -15.37 -2.73
N ALA A 288 -15.09 -16.66 -2.96
CA ALA A 288 -14.08 -17.70 -3.18
C ALA A 288 -13.21 -17.42 -4.42
N VAL A 289 -13.85 -17.06 -5.55
CA VAL A 289 -13.13 -16.73 -6.79
C VAL A 289 -12.23 -15.49 -6.60
N LEU A 290 -12.70 -14.46 -5.91
CA LEU A 290 -11.89 -13.28 -5.58
C LEU A 290 -10.66 -13.65 -4.73
N GLY A 291 -10.82 -14.53 -3.76
CA GLY A 291 -9.71 -15.05 -2.96
C GLY A 291 -8.68 -15.79 -3.82
N LEU A 292 -9.12 -16.66 -4.73
CA LEU A 292 -8.25 -17.38 -5.67
C LEU A 292 -7.56 -16.43 -6.66
N LEU A 293 -8.27 -15.45 -7.19
CA LEU A 293 -7.69 -14.44 -8.09
C LEU A 293 -6.61 -13.61 -7.36
N PHE A 294 -6.89 -13.18 -6.13
CA PHE A 294 -5.92 -12.43 -5.33
C PHE A 294 -4.68 -13.27 -5.03
N MET A 295 -4.85 -14.54 -4.60
CA MET A 295 -3.75 -15.45 -4.33
C MET A 295 -2.94 -15.74 -5.59
N GLY A 296 -3.60 -16.05 -6.71
CA GLY A 296 -2.95 -16.29 -8.00
C GLY A 296 -2.15 -15.08 -8.48
N ALA A 297 -2.72 -13.88 -8.42
CA ALA A 297 -2.04 -12.65 -8.78
C ALA A 297 -0.83 -12.37 -7.85
N TYR A 298 -0.96 -12.63 -6.55
CA TYR A 298 0.13 -12.49 -5.58
C TYR A 298 1.28 -13.45 -5.91
N LEU A 299 1.00 -14.73 -6.16
CA LEU A 299 2.01 -15.72 -6.53
C LEU A 299 2.68 -15.39 -7.87
N LEU A 300 1.90 -14.94 -8.87
CA LEU A 300 2.45 -14.46 -10.15
C LEU A 300 3.40 -13.28 -9.97
N GLY A 301 3.23 -12.46 -8.94
CA GLY A 301 4.15 -11.36 -8.61
C GLY A 301 5.59 -11.81 -8.35
N TYR A 302 5.80 -13.05 -7.92
CA TYR A 302 7.14 -13.61 -7.63
C TYR A 302 7.76 -14.33 -8.83
N VAL A 303 7.00 -14.60 -9.90
CA VAL A 303 7.54 -15.26 -11.09
C VAL A 303 8.25 -14.24 -11.96
N GLN A 304 9.55 -14.37 -12.15
CA GLN A 304 10.36 -13.54 -13.06
C GLN A 304 10.63 -14.32 -14.34
N MET A 305 10.24 -13.75 -15.49
CA MET A 305 10.40 -14.35 -16.80
C MET A 305 11.59 -13.80 -17.59
N GLY A 306 12.16 -12.68 -17.10
CA GLY A 306 13.31 -12.04 -17.71
C GLY A 306 13.04 -11.34 -19.06
N ASN A 307 11.80 -10.96 -19.35
CA ASN A 307 11.41 -10.35 -20.62
C ASN A 307 10.31 -9.30 -20.46
N VAL A 308 9.82 -8.76 -21.58
CA VAL A 308 8.76 -7.71 -21.61
C VAL A 308 7.47 -8.13 -20.86
N TRP A 309 7.22 -9.43 -20.71
CA TRP A 309 6.06 -9.92 -19.96
C TRP A 309 6.13 -9.58 -18.46
N ASP A 310 7.33 -9.44 -17.89
CA ASP A 310 7.50 -8.97 -16.52
C ASP A 310 6.93 -7.56 -16.34
N LEU A 311 7.09 -6.69 -17.34
CA LEU A 311 6.51 -5.36 -17.39
C LEU A 311 4.99 -5.40 -17.36
N ILE A 312 4.39 -6.17 -18.28
CA ILE A 312 2.93 -6.30 -18.37
C ILE A 312 2.38 -6.86 -17.07
N ARG A 313 3.03 -7.88 -16.52
CA ARG A 313 2.66 -8.48 -15.25
C ARG A 313 2.69 -7.46 -14.11
N GLU A 314 3.75 -6.67 -13.98
CA GLU A 314 3.86 -5.69 -12.91
C GLU A 314 2.83 -4.56 -13.04
N PHE A 315 2.60 -4.03 -14.25
CA PHE A 315 1.62 -2.95 -14.45
C PHE A 315 0.17 -3.38 -14.25
N PHE A 316 -0.17 -4.60 -14.62
CA PHE A 316 -1.54 -5.10 -14.50
C PHE A 316 -1.78 -5.96 -13.26
N ASN A 317 -0.80 -6.02 -12.35
CA ASN A 317 -0.92 -6.77 -11.11
C ASN A 317 -0.87 -5.85 -9.87
N PRO A 318 -2.02 -5.41 -9.34
CA PRO A 318 -2.06 -4.53 -8.18
C PRO A 318 -1.53 -5.17 -6.89
N THR A 319 -1.37 -6.52 -6.83
CA THR A 319 -0.81 -7.20 -5.65
C THR A 319 0.67 -6.91 -5.47
N VAL A 320 1.36 -6.43 -6.51
CA VAL A 320 2.73 -5.94 -6.42
C VAL A 320 2.82 -4.78 -5.44
N LEU A 321 1.85 -3.85 -5.46
CA LEU A 321 1.80 -2.74 -4.49
C LEU A 321 1.58 -3.23 -3.06
N TYR A 322 0.79 -4.28 -2.87
CA TYR A 322 0.64 -4.92 -1.57
C TYR A 322 1.98 -5.51 -1.09
N ALA A 323 2.68 -6.24 -1.96
CA ALA A 323 3.96 -6.88 -1.63
C ALA A 323 5.05 -5.85 -1.24
N THR A 324 5.08 -4.69 -1.92
CA THR A 324 6.11 -3.65 -1.77
C THR A 324 5.71 -2.49 -0.86
N SER A 325 4.64 -2.60 -0.08
CA SER A 325 4.08 -1.48 0.70
C SER A 325 5.08 -0.74 1.62
N GLY A 326 6.13 -1.42 2.10
CA GLY A 326 7.19 -0.81 2.92
C GLY A 326 8.21 0.03 2.15
N GLY A 327 8.20 -0.03 0.82
CA GLY A 327 9.16 0.64 -0.07
C GLY A 327 8.49 1.41 -1.21
N TRP A 328 7.27 1.91 -1.04
CA TRP A 328 6.64 2.76 -2.05
C TRP A 328 7.44 4.04 -2.28
N PHE A 329 7.41 4.54 -3.49
CA PHE A 329 8.11 5.77 -3.92
C PHE A 329 9.64 5.70 -3.77
N MET A 330 10.19 4.48 -3.67
CA MET A 330 11.61 4.21 -3.54
C MET A 330 12.05 3.18 -4.58
N GLU A 331 13.34 3.19 -4.86
CA GLU A 331 13.95 2.11 -5.59
C GLU A 331 13.74 0.80 -4.81
N ASN A 332 13.19 -0.21 -5.46
CA ASN A 332 12.87 -1.51 -4.88
C ASN A 332 13.51 -2.65 -5.71
N ASP A 333 13.37 -3.89 -5.22
CA ASP A 333 13.93 -5.07 -5.90
C ASP A 333 13.09 -5.58 -7.08
N LEU A 334 12.01 -4.90 -7.42
CA LEU A 334 11.20 -5.22 -8.59
C LEU A 334 11.90 -4.77 -9.87
N CYS A 335 11.59 -5.43 -10.98
CA CYS A 335 12.19 -5.12 -12.28
C CYS A 335 11.91 -3.68 -12.73
N LEU A 336 10.82 -3.09 -12.26
CA LEU A 336 10.31 -1.78 -12.66
C LEU A 336 10.37 -0.77 -11.52
N SER A 337 11.57 -0.37 -11.17
CA SER A 337 11.75 0.67 -10.17
C SER A 337 11.94 2.03 -10.85
N PHE A 338 10.86 2.79 -11.01
CA PHE A 338 10.89 4.16 -11.56
C PHE A 338 9.93 5.10 -10.81
N ALA A 339 10.22 6.39 -10.92
CA ALA A 339 9.40 7.42 -10.28
C ALA A 339 7.94 7.37 -10.79
N GLY A 340 7.00 7.10 -9.88
CA GLY A 340 5.57 7.01 -10.19
C GLY A 340 5.10 5.61 -10.60
N ASN A 341 5.90 4.58 -10.38
CA ASN A 341 5.52 3.18 -10.63
C ASN A 341 4.17 2.84 -9.98
N GLU A 342 3.95 3.25 -8.74
CA GLU A 342 2.73 3.00 -8.00
C GLU A 342 1.50 3.55 -8.71
N PHE A 343 1.60 4.77 -9.24
CA PHE A 343 0.49 5.39 -9.98
C PHE A 343 0.28 4.73 -11.34
N ALA A 344 1.34 4.29 -12.01
CA ALA A 344 1.24 3.58 -13.28
C ALA A 344 0.54 2.23 -13.09
N VAL A 345 0.89 1.47 -12.05
CA VAL A 345 0.22 0.21 -11.68
C VAL A 345 -1.26 0.46 -11.35
N LEU A 346 -1.58 1.49 -10.56
CA LEU A 346 -2.96 1.84 -10.25
C LEU A 346 -3.76 2.20 -11.50
N PHE A 347 -3.17 2.97 -12.42
CA PHE A 347 -3.83 3.38 -13.65
C PHE A 347 -4.09 2.19 -14.58
N CYS A 348 -3.08 1.38 -14.88
CA CYS A 348 -3.20 0.21 -15.76
C CYS A 348 -4.17 -0.83 -15.19
N SER A 349 -3.97 -1.22 -13.93
CA SER A 349 -4.84 -2.19 -13.24
C SER A 349 -6.26 -1.64 -13.07
N GLY A 350 -6.41 -0.35 -12.75
CA GLY A 350 -7.70 0.31 -12.61
C GLY A 350 -8.46 0.35 -13.93
N THR A 351 -7.80 0.68 -15.02
CA THR A 351 -8.40 0.67 -16.36
C THR A 351 -8.87 -0.73 -16.74
N ALA A 352 -8.03 -1.75 -16.52
CA ALA A 352 -8.40 -3.14 -16.78
C ALA A 352 -9.61 -3.57 -15.93
N ALA A 353 -9.64 -3.23 -14.64
CA ALA A 353 -10.75 -3.56 -13.74
C ALA A 353 -12.07 -2.88 -14.17
N VAL A 354 -12.02 -1.62 -14.57
CA VAL A 354 -13.19 -0.88 -15.09
C VAL A 354 -13.67 -1.47 -16.41
N CYS A 355 -12.78 -1.86 -17.32
CA CYS A 355 -13.14 -2.56 -18.54
C CYS A 355 -13.84 -3.90 -18.26
N LEU A 356 -13.32 -4.72 -17.35
CA LEU A 356 -13.93 -5.97 -16.92
C LEU A 356 -15.33 -5.73 -16.32
N MET A 357 -15.47 -4.74 -15.47
CA MET A 357 -16.76 -4.35 -14.89
C MET A 357 -17.76 -3.92 -15.97
N ALA A 358 -17.33 -3.17 -16.99
CA ALA A 358 -18.18 -2.73 -18.10
C ALA A 358 -18.66 -3.94 -18.94
N VAL A 359 -17.78 -4.92 -19.18
CA VAL A 359 -18.15 -6.19 -19.87
C VAL A 359 -19.16 -6.97 -19.03
N GLY A 360 -18.91 -7.14 -17.73
CA GLY A 360 -19.83 -7.80 -16.79
C GLY A 360 -21.22 -7.14 -16.77
N LYS A 361 -21.27 -5.81 -16.77
CA LYS A 361 -22.49 -5.02 -16.82
C LYS A 361 -23.27 -5.26 -18.14
N ARG A 362 -22.60 -5.27 -19.29
CA ARG A 362 -23.23 -5.56 -20.58
C ARG A 362 -23.82 -6.97 -20.63
N ARG A 363 -23.11 -7.97 -20.08
CA ARG A 363 -23.61 -9.34 -19.99
C ARG A 363 -24.82 -9.42 -19.08
N TYR A 364 -24.76 -8.82 -17.89
CA TYR A 364 -25.87 -8.80 -16.94
C TYR A 364 -27.16 -8.23 -17.55
N HIS A 365 -27.08 -7.12 -18.28
CA HIS A 365 -28.23 -6.52 -18.97
C HIS A 365 -28.81 -7.40 -20.08
N ARG A 366 -28.03 -8.31 -20.69
CA ARG A 366 -28.53 -9.24 -21.72
C ARG A 366 -29.22 -10.48 -21.14
N LEU A 367 -28.85 -10.88 -19.92
CA LEU A 367 -29.43 -12.05 -19.28
C LEU A 367 -30.80 -11.75 -18.65
N GLU A 368 -31.14 -10.49 -18.45
CA GLU A 368 -32.41 -10.03 -17.85
C GLU A 368 -33.45 -9.66 -18.93
N VAL A 369 -33.19 -9.92 -20.19
CA VAL A 369 -34.13 -9.80 -21.31
C VAL A 369 -34.63 -11.17 -21.69
#